data_15ed4762efa9cc0b38d097a98372bba8
#
_entry.id   15ed4762efa9cc0b38d097a98372bba8
#
_cell.length_a   1.000
_cell.length_b   1.000
_cell.length_c   1.000
_cell.angle_alpha   90.00
_cell.angle_beta   90.00
_cell.angle_gamma   90.00
#
_symmetry.space_group_name_H-M   'P 1'
#
loop_
_entity.id
_entity.type
_entity.pdbx_description
1 polymer ?
#
loop_
_entity_poly.entity_id
_entity_poly.type
_entity_poly.pdbx_seq_one_letter_code
_entity_poly.pdbx_strand_id
1 'polypeptide(L)'
;MQAVSLVDSDGLALAEATAPNLRPMRAIEMEHGQGVALLKIGAILLEADTLAGGRCTAAELELLARMTLQHYRHRTIASLVLAIKEGVSRTDEAGKVYGKLTWPTVKLWLDDHEAKIMGAVADEHSQHVMKNDNLGRDWMDREEHKAKGGKDRLIDHLRRKLDAKENPE
;
A
#
# COMPACT_ATOMS: atom_id res chain seq x y z
N MET A 1 14.01 -23.65 -0.77
CA MET A 1 13.95 -22.24 -1.23
C MET A 1 12.73 -22.13 -2.13
N GLN A 2 11.62 -21.61 -1.62
CA GLN A 2 10.45 -21.32 -2.46
C GLN A 2 10.76 -20.03 -3.22
N ALA A 3 10.71 -20.11 -4.55
CA ALA A 3 10.79 -18.95 -5.42
C ALA A 3 9.58 -18.06 -5.11
N VAL A 4 9.82 -16.87 -4.59
CA VAL A 4 8.83 -15.82 -4.53
C VAL A 4 8.52 -15.47 -5.99
N SER A 5 7.35 -15.91 -6.47
CA SER A 5 6.87 -15.54 -7.80
C SER A 5 6.80 -14.01 -7.84
N LEU A 6 7.22 -13.45 -8.97
CA LEU A 6 7.09 -12.03 -9.28
C LEU A 6 5.61 -11.62 -9.18
N VAL A 7 5.22 -11.21 -7.97
CA VAL A 7 4.00 -10.45 -7.77
C VAL A 7 4.30 -9.06 -8.29
N ASP A 8 3.42 -8.51 -9.11
CA ASP A 8 3.53 -7.13 -9.61
C ASP A 8 3.87 -6.19 -8.45
N SER A 9 4.78 -5.25 -8.68
CA SER A 9 5.27 -4.31 -7.66
C SER A 9 4.14 -3.64 -6.89
N ASP A 10 3.04 -3.35 -7.54
CA ASP A 10 1.84 -2.72 -6.97
C ASP A 10 1.08 -3.67 -6.02
N GLY A 11 0.97 -4.95 -6.37
CA GLY A 11 0.33 -5.94 -5.51
C GLY A 11 1.15 -6.23 -4.25
N LEU A 12 2.48 -6.14 -4.33
CA LEU A 12 3.35 -6.35 -3.17
C LEU A 12 3.40 -5.10 -2.27
N ALA A 13 3.37 -3.90 -2.85
CA ALA A 13 3.26 -2.65 -2.11
C ALA A 13 1.95 -2.60 -1.30
N LEU A 14 0.84 -3.03 -1.90
CA LEU A 14 -0.45 -3.12 -1.23
C LEU A 14 -0.45 -4.22 -0.15
N ALA A 15 0.10 -5.40 -0.45
CA ALA A 15 0.24 -6.49 0.51
C ALA A 15 1.15 -6.11 1.69
N GLU A 16 2.20 -5.33 1.45
CA GLU A 16 3.10 -4.83 2.49
C GLU A 16 2.43 -3.79 3.38
N ALA A 17 1.63 -2.91 2.82
CA ALA A 17 0.87 -1.91 3.56
C ALA A 17 -0.24 -2.54 4.43
N THR A 18 -0.80 -3.69 4.00
CA THR A 18 -1.93 -4.35 4.66
C THR A 18 -1.56 -5.58 5.48
N ALA A 19 -0.36 -6.15 5.32
CA ALA A 19 0.06 -7.37 6.01
C ALA A 19 0.77 -7.09 7.35
N PRO A 20 0.14 -7.40 8.50
CA PRO A 20 0.70 -7.13 9.82
C PRO A 20 1.95 -7.96 10.15
N ASN A 21 2.32 -8.94 9.31
CA ASN A 21 3.39 -9.91 9.59
C ASN A 21 4.75 -9.57 8.96
N LEU A 22 4.86 -8.51 8.14
CA LEU A 22 6.14 -8.08 7.60
C LEU A 22 6.83 -7.20 8.63
N ARG A 23 7.89 -7.75 9.22
CA ARG A 23 8.63 -7.08 10.29
C ARG A 23 9.46 -5.93 9.74
N PRO A 24 9.32 -4.70 10.29
CA PRO A 24 10.17 -3.59 9.92
C PRO A 24 11.64 -3.84 10.32
N MET A 25 12.56 -3.17 9.65
CA MET A 25 14.00 -3.29 9.94
C MET A 25 14.33 -2.98 11.40
N ARG A 26 13.59 -2.05 12.02
CA ARG A 26 13.70 -1.78 13.46
C ARG A 26 13.44 -3.02 14.33
N ALA A 27 12.46 -3.85 13.96
CA ALA A 27 12.16 -5.05 14.74
C ALA A 27 13.30 -6.07 14.63
N ILE A 28 13.93 -6.19 13.45
CA ILE A 28 15.10 -7.04 13.23
C ILE A 28 16.28 -6.51 14.06
N GLU A 29 16.48 -5.20 14.07
CA GLU A 29 17.53 -4.56 14.86
C GLU A 29 17.34 -4.82 16.37
N MET A 30 16.11 -4.74 16.88
CA MET A 30 15.81 -4.99 18.29
C MET A 30 15.96 -6.47 18.69
N GLU A 31 15.61 -7.39 17.82
CA GLU A 31 15.63 -8.85 18.11
C GLU A 31 17.01 -9.47 17.92
N HIS A 32 17.74 -9.05 16.88
CA HIS A 32 18.98 -9.69 16.46
C HIS A 32 20.20 -8.76 16.52
N GLY A 33 20.01 -7.52 16.93
CA GLY A 33 21.04 -6.49 16.99
C GLY A 33 21.27 -5.77 15.67
N GLN A 34 21.86 -4.57 15.78
CA GLN A 34 22.13 -3.69 14.63
C GLN A 34 23.01 -4.34 13.57
N GLY A 35 23.97 -5.16 13.97
CA GLY A 35 24.89 -5.83 13.04
C GLY A 35 24.15 -6.73 12.04
N VAL A 36 23.15 -7.48 12.48
CA VAL A 36 22.34 -8.37 11.62
C VAL A 36 21.49 -7.55 10.65
N ALA A 37 20.89 -6.46 11.10
CA ALA A 37 20.14 -5.57 10.23
C ALA A 37 21.04 -4.96 9.15
N LEU A 38 22.22 -4.46 9.52
CA LEU A 38 23.22 -3.90 8.60
C LEU A 38 23.71 -4.93 7.59
N LEU A 39 23.98 -6.17 8.01
CA LEU A 39 24.38 -7.24 7.09
C LEU A 39 23.32 -7.54 6.03
N LYS A 40 22.05 -7.60 6.42
CA LYS A 40 20.94 -7.81 5.47
C LYS A 40 20.82 -6.67 4.47
N ILE A 41 20.87 -5.43 4.95
CA ILE A 41 20.80 -4.24 4.08
C ILE A 41 22.03 -4.17 3.17
N GLY A 42 23.23 -4.41 3.73
CA GLY A 42 24.49 -4.42 3.00
C GLY A 42 24.51 -5.45 1.87
N ALA A 43 23.94 -6.65 2.09
CA ALA A 43 23.84 -7.68 1.06
C ALA A 43 22.96 -7.24 -0.12
N ILE A 44 21.84 -6.56 0.15
CA ILE A 44 20.93 -6.03 -0.88
C ILE A 44 21.64 -4.93 -1.68
N LEU A 45 22.33 -4.02 -0.99
CA LEU A 45 23.08 -2.94 -1.64
C LEU A 45 24.27 -3.44 -2.44
N LEU A 46 24.95 -4.50 -2.00
CA LEU A 46 26.01 -5.16 -2.75
C LEU A 46 25.51 -5.79 -4.04
N GLU A 47 24.33 -6.45 -4.00
CA GLU A 47 23.69 -6.98 -5.20
C GLU A 47 23.37 -5.84 -6.19
N ALA A 48 22.79 -4.74 -5.68
CA ALA A 48 22.49 -3.57 -6.49
C ALA A 48 23.75 -2.92 -7.10
N ASP A 49 24.82 -2.76 -6.32
CA ASP A 49 26.08 -2.22 -6.82
C ASP A 49 26.69 -3.13 -7.90
N THR A 50 26.62 -4.45 -7.70
CA THR A 50 27.10 -5.43 -8.69
C THR A 50 26.35 -5.27 -10.02
N LEU A 51 25.04 -5.12 -9.99
CA LEU A 51 24.21 -4.89 -11.18
C LEU A 51 24.50 -3.53 -11.82
N ALA A 52 24.89 -2.54 -11.03
CA ALA A 52 25.22 -1.19 -11.48
C ALA A 52 26.67 -1.03 -11.98
N GLY A 53 27.51 -2.07 -11.84
CA GLY A 53 28.89 -2.06 -12.31
C GLY A 53 29.97 -2.33 -11.23
N GLY A 54 29.56 -2.56 -9.96
CA GLY A 54 30.39 -3.10 -8.89
C GLY A 54 31.57 -2.22 -8.46
N ARG A 55 31.36 -0.92 -8.28
CA ARG A 55 32.44 0.05 -7.99
C ARG A 55 32.50 0.56 -6.54
N CYS A 56 31.53 0.17 -5.70
CA CYS A 56 31.56 0.56 -4.30
C CYS A 56 32.55 -0.30 -3.50
N THR A 57 33.27 0.34 -2.60
CA THR A 57 34.07 -0.37 -1.60
C THR A 57 33.17 -0.89 -0.48
N ALA A 58 33.68 -1.88 0.28
CA ALA A 58 32.96 -2.41 1.45
C ALA A 58 32.57 -1.32 2.47
N ALA A 59 33.49 -0.36 2.71
CA ALA A 59 33.24 0.76 3.62
C ALA A 59 32.08 1.67 3.12
N GLU A 60 32.01 1.89 1.82
CA GLU A 60 30.93 2.70 1.23
C GLU A 60 29.58 1.99 1.29
N LEU A 61 29.55 0.68 1.01
CA LEU A 61 28.34 -0.11 1.17
C LEU A 61 27.89 -0.17 2.64
N GLU A 62 28.81 -0.28 3.58
CA GLU A 62 28.49 -0.20 5.01
C GLU A 62 27.89 1.16 5.38
N LEU A 63 28.48 2.26 4.87
CA LEU A 63 27.94 3.59 5.10
C LEU A 63 26.52 3.73 4.53
N LEU A 64 26.29 3.27 3.30
CA LEU A 64 24.96 3.26 2.68
C LEU A 64 23.98 2.43 3.49
N ALA A 65 24.39 1.25 3.99
CA ALA A 65 23.55 0.41 4.84
C ALA A 65 23.15 1.10 6.16
N ARG A 66 24.11 1.79 6.80
CA ARG A 66 23.84 2.58 8.02
C ARG A 66 22.86 3.72 7.76
N MET A 67 23.04 4.46 6.67
CA MET A 67 22.13 5.54 6.29
C MET A 67 20.73 5.00 5.97
N THR A 68 20.64 3.88 5.25
CA THR A 68 19.36 3.22 4.96
C THR A 68 18.66 2.79 6.26
N LEU A 69 19.34 2.13 7.17
CA LEU A 69 18.77 1.72 8.45
C LEU A 69 18.31 2.93 9.27
N GLN A 70 19.08 4.01 9.29
CA GLN A 70 18.75 5.21 10.05
C GLN A 70 17.49 5.91 9.55
N HIS A 71 17.35 6.06 8.23
CA HIS A 71 16.25 6.82 7.62
C HIS A 71 14.99 5.99 7.37
N TYR A 72 15.13 4.69 7.06
CA TYR A 72 14.02 3.81 6.65
C TYR A 72 13.81 2.63 7.60
N ARG A 73 14.20 2.75 8.87
CA ARG A 73 14.07 1.71 9.90
C ARG A 73 12.64 1.20 10.10
N HIS A 74 11.64 1.99 9.71
CA HIS A 74 10.22 1.65 9.78
C HIS A 74 9.77 0.73 8.63
N ARG A 75 10.56 0.62 7.56
CA ARG A 75 10.27 -0.21 6.40
C ARG A 75 10.75 -1.64 6.60
N THR A 76 10.15 -2.55 5.82
CA THR A 76 10.52 -3.97 5.81
C THR A 76 11.71 -4.22 4.88
N ILE A 77 12.38 -5.36 5.06
CA ILE A 77 13.42 -5.80 4.12
C ILE A 77 12.83 -6.06 2.72
N ALA A 78 11.58 -6.55 2.65
CA ALA A 78 10.92 -6.77 1.37
C ALA A 78 10.72 -5.47 0.58
N SER A 79 10.25 -4.42 1.25
CA SER A 79 10.13 -3.07 0.67
C SER A 79 11.47 -2.54 0.16
N LEU A 80 12.53 -2.70 0.96
CA LEU A 80 13.87 -2.32 0.54
C LEU A 80 14.31 -3.06 -0.74
N VAL A 81 14.11 -4.38 -0.80
CA VAL A 81 14.45 -5.18 -1.98
C VAL A 81 13.71 -4.69 -3.22
N LEU A 82 12.41 -4.40 -3.10
CA LEU A 82 11.61 -3.89 -4.21
C LEU A 82 12.09 -2.52 -4.69
N ALA A 83 12.24 -1.57 -3.77
CA ALA A 83 12.72 -0.23 -4.09
C ALA A 83 14.07 -0.27 -4.82
N ILE A 84 14.99 -1.12 -4.36
CA ILE A 84 16.32 -1.27 -4.97
C ILE A 84 16.23 -1.94 -6.35
N LYS A 85 15.42 -2.99 -6.52
CA LYS A 85 15.22 -3.64 -7.83
C LYS A 85 14.62 -2.71 -8.86
N GLU A 86 13.58 -1.97 -8.47
CA GLU A 86 12.98 -0.95 -9.32
C GLU A 86 14.01 0.14 -9.66
N GLY A 87 14.75 0.60 -8.67
CA GLY A 87 15.76 1.64 -8.82
C GLY A 87 16.88 1.26 -9.78
N VAL A 88 17.46 0.07 -9.64
CA VAL A 88 18.53 -0.43 -10.55
C VAL A 88 18.04 -0.54 -11.99
N SER A 89 16.76 -0.83 -12.19
CA SER A 89 16.14 -0.96 -13.52
C SER A 89 15.80 0.38 -14.17
N ARG A 90 16.00 1.51 -13.47
CA ARG A 90 15.66 2.86 -13.99
C ARG A 90 16.57 3.27 -15.13
N THR A 91 15.96 3.89 -16.12
CA THR A 91 16.64 4.43 -17.30
C THR A 91 16.63 5.97 -17.35
N ASP A 92 15.83 6.60 -16.45
CA ASP A 92 15.75 8.05 -16.35
C ASP A 92 17.02 8.65 -15.72
N GLU A 93 17.39 9.86 -16.13
CA GLU A 93 18.64 10.50 -15.69
C GLU A 93 18.74 10.67 -14.17
N ALA A 94 17.61 10.91 -13.49
CA ALA A 94 17.59 11.14 -12.05
C ALA A 94 17.87 9.88 -11.23
N GLY A 95 17.37 8.72 -11.68
CA GLY A 95 17.48 7.45 -10.94
C GLY A 95 18.55 6.49 -11.46
N LYS A 96 19.13 6.77 -12.62
CA LYS A 96 20.14 5.92 -13.22
C LYS A 96 21.46 5.95 -12.45
N VAL A 97 22.05 4.78 -12.24
CA VAL A 97 23.38 4.69 -11.62
C VAL A 97 24.47 4.90 -12.68
N TYR A 98 25.31 5.87 -12.46
CA TYR A 98 26.47 6.13 -13.29
C TYR A 98 27.73 5.59 -12.60
N GLY A 99 27.93 4.27 -12.70
CA GLY A 99 29.15 3.59 -12.32
C GLY A 99 29.34 3.30 -10.82
N LYS A 100 28.59 3.95 -9.91
CA LYS A 100 28.73 3.76 -8.47
C LYS A 100 27.44 4.12 -7.75
N LEU A 101 27.00 3.28 -6.81
CA LEU A 101 25.91 3.62 -5.91
C LEU A 101 26.29 4.78 -5.02
N THR A 102 25.40 5.75 -4.92
CA THR A 102 25.52 6.91 -4.02
C THR A 102 24.31 7.04 -3.12
N TRP A 103 24.48 7.68 -1.96
CA TRP A 103 23.33 7.91 -1.08
C TRP A 103 22.18 8.67 -1.73
N PRO A 104 22.40 9.77 -2.47
CA PRO A 104 21.29 10.45 -3.17
C PRO A 104 20.51 9.53 -4.09
N THR A 105 21.17 8.63 -4.80
CA THR A 105 20.53 7.65 -5.70
C THR A 105 19.69 6.63 -4.94
N VAL A 106 20.27 6.01 -3.91
CA VAL A 106 19.57 5.05 -3.05
C VAL A 106 18.37 5.70 -2.36
N LYS A 107 18.58 6.91 -1.83
CA LYS A 107 17.52 7.70 -1.18
C LYS A 107 16.37 7.98 -2.13
N LEU A 108 16.66 8.42 -3.36
CA LEU A 108 15.64 8.68 -4.38
C LEU A 108 14.79 7.45 -4.66
N TRP A 109 15.42 6.27 -4.82
CA TRP A 109 14.69 5.03 -5.05
C TRP A 109 13.76 4.66 -3.90
N LEU A 110 14.23 4.86 -2.68
CA LEU A 110 13.45 4.56 -1.47
C LEU A 110 12.30 5.56 -1.28
N ASP A 111 12.55 6.84 -1.51
CA ASP A 111 11.52 7.89 -1.42
C ASP A 111 10.43 7.68 -2.49
N ASP A 112 10.79 7.34 -3.73
CA ASP A 112 9.84 7.08 -4.81
C ASP A 112 8.99 5.85 -4.52
N HIS A 113 9.59 4.79 -3.98
CA HIS A 113 8.87 3.59 -3.57
C HIS A 113 7.93 3.89 -2.40
N GLU A 114 8.35 4.70 -1.43
CA GLU A 114 7.51 5.15 -0.32
C GLU A 114 6.31 5.96 -0.81
N ALA A 115 6.52 6.87 -1.76
CA ALA A 115 5.43 7.64 -2.37
C ALA A 115 4.41 6.75 -3.08
N LYS A 116 4.86 5.68 -3.79
CA LYS A 116 3.98 4.69 -4.42
C LYS A 116 3.13 3.94 -3.39
N ILE A 117 3.73 3.47 -2.29
CA ILE A 117 3.01 2.78 -1.22
C ILE A 117 1.96 3.70 -0.62
N MET A 118 2.32 4.95 -0.30
CA MET A 118 1.39 5.92 0.27
C MET A 118 0.25 6.26 -0.68
N GLY A 119 0.53 6.38 -1.99
CA GLY A 119 -0.48 6.55 -3.02
C GLY A 119 -1.46 5.38 -3.08
N ALA A 120 -0.96 4.14 -3.11
CA ALA A 120 -1.80 2.95 -3.14
C ALA A 120 -2.71 2.83 -1.91
N VAL A 121 -2.20 3.14 -0.71
CA VAL A 121 -2.98 3.15 0.53
C VAL A 121 -4.07 4.24 0.50
N ALA A 122 -3.74 5.43 -0.02
CA ALA A 122 -4.70 6.53 -0.15
C ALA A 122 -5.82 6.18 -1.14
N ASP A 123 -5.50 5.54 -2.26
CA ASP A 123 -6.47 5.10 -3.28
C ASP A 123 -7.39 4.01 -2.72
N GLU A 124 -6.86 3.04 -1.99
CA GLU A 124 -7.65 2.00 -1.33
C GLU A 124 -8.61 2.60 -0.31
N HIS A 125 -8.13 3.53 0.53
CA HIS A 125 -8.98 4.22 1.48
C HIS A 125 -10.11 4.99 0.79
N SER A 126 -9.80 5.70 -0.29
CA SER A 126 -10.77 6.45 -1.09
C SER A 126 -11.83 5.53 -1.70
N GLN A 127 -11.43 4.36 -2.22
CA GLN A 127 -12.36 3.36 -2.75
C GLN A 127 -13.25 2.76 -1.66
N HIS A 128 -12.71 2.52 -0.46
CA HIS A 128 -13.49 2.03 0.68
C HIS A 128 -14.53 3.05 1.13
N VAL A 129 -14.18 4.33 1.21
CA VAL A 129 -15.11 5.41 1.56
C VAL A 129 -16.22 5.51 0.52
N MET A 130 -15.89 5.51 -0.79
CA MET A 130 -16.90 5.56 -1.86
C MET A 130 -17.85 4.35 -1.85
N LYS A 131 -17.35 3.14 -1.55
CA LYS A 131 -18.20 1.95 -1.42
C LYS A 131 -19.16 2.07 -0.25
N ASN A 132 -18.68 2.56 0.88
CA ASN A 132 -19.53 2.76 2.07
C ASN A 132 -20.58 3.84 1.86
N ASP A 133 -20.23 4.95 1.20
CA ASP A 133 -21.20 6.01 0.86
C ASP A 133 -22.28 5.52 -0.10
N ASN A 134 -21.94 4.68 -1.09
CA ASN A 134 -22.90 4.09 -2.00
C ASN A 134 -23.83 3.10 -1.28
N LEU A 135 -23.30 2.28 -0.35
CA LEU A 135 -24.14 1.39 0.47
C LEU A 135 -25.10 2.18 1.35
N GLY A 136 -24.67 3.32 1.89
CA GLY A 136 -25.53 4.21 2.67
C GLY A 136 -26.65 4.84 1.83
N ARG A 137 -26.36 5.28 0.60
CA ARG A 137 -27.37 5.81 -0.32
C ARG A 137 -28.37 4.74 -0.72
N ASP A 138 -27.92 3.56 -1.12
CA ASP A 138 -28.79 2.44 -1.47
C ASP A 138 -29.72 2.04 -0.32
N TRP A 139 -29.25 2.12 0.92
CA TRP A 139 -30.08 1.85 2.09
C TRP A 139 -31.13 2.94 2.30
N MET A 140 -30.77 4.21 2.19
CA MET A 140 -31.69 5.35 2.32
C MET A 140 -32.77 5.31 1.23
N ASP A 141 -32.40 5.02 -0.01
CA ASP A 141 -33.35 4.88 -1.12
C ASP A 141 -34.35 3.74 -0.88
N ARG A 142 -33.87 2.59 -0.36
CA ARG A 142 -34.76 1.46 -0.01
C ARG A 142 -35.73 1.81 1.10
N GLU A 143 -35.31 2.52 2.13
CA GLU A 143 -36.19 2.96 3.23
C GLU A 143 -37.19 4.02 2.75
N GLU A 144 -36.78 4.94 1.87
CA GLU A 144 -37.70 5.92 1.27
C GLU A 144 -38.75 5.25 0.38
N HIS A 145 -38.36 4.26 -0.44
CA HIS A 145 -39.27 3.45 -1.23
C HIS A 145 -40.24 2.64 -0.37
N LYS A 146 -39.77 2.05 0.73
CA LYS A 146 -40.65 1.36 1.68
C LYS A 146 -41.62 2.31 2.37
N ALA A 147 -41.17 3.50 2.76
CA ALA A 147 -41.99 4.50 3.41
C ALA A 147 -43.08 5.03 2.46
N LYS A 148 -42.75 5.29 1.18
CA LYS A 148 -43.71 5.70 0.14
C LYS A 148 -44.74 4.60 -0.13
N GLY A 149 -44.29 3.37 -0.38
CA GLY A 149 -45.20 2.23 -0.65
C GLY A 149 -46.09 1.88 0.55
N GLY A 150 -45.63 2.12 1.77
CA GLY A 150 -46.45 1.99 2.98
C GLY A 150 -47.56 3.04 3.09
N LYS A 151 -47.28 4.29 2.75
CA LYS A 151 -48.26 5.40 2.74
C LYS A 151 -49.32 5.18 1.67
N ASP A 152 -48.92 4.81 0.46
CA ASP A 152 -49.87 4.56 -0.63
C ASP A 152 -50.81 3.43 -0.31
N ARG A 153 -50.34 2.32 0.26
CA ARG A 153 -51.21 1.22 0.70
C ARG A 153 -52.18 1.60 1.80
N LEU A 154 -51.72 2.46 2.72
CA LEU A 154 -52.62 2.98 3.78
C LEU A 154 -53.72 3.87 3.21
N ILE A 155 -53.38 4.76 2.28
CA ILE A 155 -54.35 5.64 1.61
C ILE A 155 -55.39 4.83 0.82
N ASP A 156 -54.93 3.81 0.08
CA ASP A 156 -55.83 2.92 -0.66
C ASP A 156 -56.76 2.12 0.27
N HIS A 157 -56.26 1.67 1.39
CA HIS A 157 -57.05 0.98 2.40
C HIS A 157 -58.09 1.89 3.03
N LEU A 158 -57.76 3.13 3.33
CA LEU A 158 -58.67 4.11 3.88
C LEU A 158 -59.73 4.52 2.87
N ARG A 159 -59.40 4.71 1.59
CA ARG A 159 -60.35 4.96 0.52
C ARG A 159 -61.40 3.85 0.39
N ARG A 160 -60.94 2.59 0.33
CA ARG A 160 -61.87 1.44 0.26
C ARG A 160 -62.84 1.37 1.46
N LYS A 161 -62.39 1.75 2.66
CA LYS A 161 -63.24 1.81 3.84
C LYS A 161 -64.24 2.94 3.80
N LEU A 162 -63.91 4.08 3.20
CA LEU A 162 -64.82 5.20 3.02
C LEU A 162 -65.90 4.87 1.97
N ASP A 163 -65.48 4.31 0.84
CA ASP A 163 -66.37 3.89 -0.24
C ASP A 163 -67.41 2.83 0.23
N ALA A 164 -66.96 1.91 1.10
CA ALA A 164 -67.83 0.90 1.70
C ALA A 164 -68.84 1.46 2.73
N LYS A 165 -68.58 2.65 3.28
CA LYS A 165 -69.51 3.34 4.19
C LYS A 165 -70.54 4.19 3.47
N GLU A 166 -70.19 4.71 2.29
CA GLU A 166 -71.07 5.58 1.52
C GLU A 166 -72.08 4.80 0.67
N ASN A 167 -71.90 3.51 0.39
CA ASN A 167 -72.79 2.61 -0.30
C ASN A 167 -73.11 1.37 0.55
N PRO A 168 -73.97 1.46 1.57
CA PRO A 168 -74.49 0.27 2.24
C PRO A 168 -75.59 -0.30 1.33
N GLU A 169 -75.47 -1.54 0.82
CA GLU A 169 -76.47 -2.31 0.17
C GLU A 169 -77.68 -2.55 1.10
#